data_813b7bac46a28e225b5fe69fa42e96ea
#
_entry.id   813b7bac46a28e225b5fe69fa42e96ea
#
_cell.length_a   1.000
_cell.length_b   1.000
_cell.length_c   1.000
_cell.angle_alpha   90.00
_cell.angle_beta   90.00
_cell.angle_gamma   90.00
#
_symmetry.space_group_name_H-M   'P 1'
#
loop_
_entity.id
_entity.type
_entity.pdbx_description
1 polymer ?
#
loop_
_entity_poly.entity_id
_entity_poly.type
_entity_poly.pdbx_seq_one_letter_code
_entity_poly.pdbx_strand_id
1 'polypeptide(L)'
;MSGRLLKNHRYIVDAHGLEFVFSSHMVHGYSYRSWRKWAFLAKSYHYKKLETKIFKNSKHIICAGENILDRVKNIQSSTLVRNAVFPENYIPTQCKKLKIALVGPFLPGKLNYYGFGMIQFLVKKFPEIEFVFIGPTDKTFSDGLQFKNTTFTGQVDNYIDTLRTCSVLLAPYPEYACYLGSKTKFIEAAACEMPIVTTPIGNLDFQNDYVCLGKTNSDLANQIDYLKDENVRDDLGKKLKNEILKKYNANIEIKKVIKLYNEFL
;
A
#
# COMPACT_ATOMS: atom_id res chain seq x y z
N MET A 1 2.46 -6.18 -21.99
CA MET A 1 2.30 -6.51 -23.42
C MET A 1 2.67 -5.37 -24.38
N SER A 2 2.73 -4.16 -23.95
CA SER A 2 3.03 -2.97 -24.78
C SER A 2 4.47 -2.86 -25.31
N GLY A 3 5.43 -3.55 -24.71
CA GLY A 3 6.84 -3.39 -25.09
C GLY A 3 7.24 -3.85 -26.52
N ARG A 4 6.39 -4.61 -27.23
CA ARG A 4 6.62 -4.93 -28.65
C ARG A 4 6.16 -3.81 -29.59
N LEU A 5 5.16 -3.03 -29.18
CA LEU A 5 4.58 -1.95 -29.96
C LEU A 5 5.44 -0.67 -29.94
N LEU A 6 6.35 -0.54 -28.97
CA LEU A 6 7.12 0.68 -28.73
C LEU A 6 8.55 0.66 -29.30
N LYS A 7 8.93 -0.34 -30.09
CA LYS A 7 10.30 -0.50 -30.59
C LYS A 7 10.88 0.72 -31.36
N ASN A 8 10.02 1.54 -31.96
CA ASN A 8 10.41 2.69 -32.77
C ASN A 8 9.90 4.02 -32.24
N HIS A 9 9.36 4.03 -31.01
CA HIS A 9 8.82 5.24 -30.40
C HIS A 9 9.68 5.72 -29.23
N ARG A 10 9.77 7.03 -29.08
CA ARG A 10 10.31 7.66 -27.87
C ARG A 10 9.22 7.61 -26.80
N TYR A 11 9.51 7.05 -25.64
CA TYR A 11 8.53 6.95 -24.56
C TYR A 11 9.17 7.15 -23.19
N ILE A 12 8.36 7.64 -22.26
CA ILE A 12 8.65 7.69 -20.83
C ILE A 12 7.89 6.54 -20.18
N VAL A 13 8.51 5.87 -19.21
CA VAL A 13 7.85 4.82 -18.42
C VAL A 13 7.40 5.43 -17.11
N ASP A 14 6.13 5.23 -16.77
CA ASP A 14 5.61 5.51 -15.43
C ASP A 14 5.53 4.18 -14.64
N ALA A 15 6.42 4.04 -13.65
CA ALA A 15 6.62 2.82 -12.89
C ALA A 15 5.98 2.95 -11.50
N HIS A 16 4.76 2.44 -11.36
CA HIS A 16 4.04 2.37 -10.08
C HIS A 16 4.40 1.16 -9.23
N GLY A 17 5.06 0.14 -9.81
CA GLY A 17 5.50 -1.09 -9.18
C GLY A 17 6.37 -1.88 -10.15
N LEU A 18 6.93 -2.99 -9.67
CA LEU A 18 7.73 -3.90 -10.48
C LEU A 18 7.02 -5.26 -10.54
N GLU A 19 6.51 -5.61 -11.72
CA GLU A 19 5.71 -6.83 -11.94
C GLU A 19 6.52 -8.10 -11.64
N PHE A 20 7.83 -8.09 -11.92
CA PHE A 20 8.67 -9.23 -11.59
C PHE A 20 8.78 -9.43 -10.08
N VAL A 21 8.79 -8.35 -9.30
CA VAL A 21 8.81 -8.40 -7.82
C VAL A 21 7.48 -8.93 -7.32
N PHE A 22 6.36 -8.37 -7.78
CA PHE A 22 5.04 -8.86 -7.43
C PHE A 22 4.89 -10.37 -7.72
N SER A 23 5.30 -10.81 -8.91
CA SER A 23 5.24 -12.23 -9.28
C SER A 23 6.13 -13.10 -8.40
N SER A 24 7.31 -12.63 -7.99
CA SER A 24 8.20 -13.37 -7.09
C SER A 24 7.62 -13.51 -5.68
N HIS A 25 6.85 -12.52 -5.21
CA HIS A 25 6.20 -12.57 -3.90
C HIS A 25 4.99 -13.50 -3.87
N MET A 26 4.24 -13.56 -4.96
CA MET A 26 3.11 -14.49 -5.07
C MET A 26 3.51 -15.96 -4.86
N VAL A 27 4.78 -16.28 -5.08
CA VAL A 27 5.37 -17.62 -4.82
C VAL A 27 5.22 -18.06 -3.36
N HIS A 28 5.27 -17.11 -2.42
CA HIS A 28 5.17 -17.42 -0.99
C HIS A 28 3.77 -17.87 -0.54
N GLY A 29 2.74 -17.57 -1.32
CA GLY A 29 1.37 -18.04 -1.08
C GLY A 29 1.10 -19.50 -1.46
N TYR A 30 2.09 -20.20 -2.07
CA TYR A 30 1.88 -21.55 -2.58
C TYR A 30 2.89 -22.55 -2.05
N SER A 31 2.44 -23.80 -1.80
CA SER A 31 3.34 -24.89 -1.40
C SER A 31 4.28 -25.29 -2.57
N TYR A 32 5.38 -25.96 -2.24
CA TYR A 32 6.34 -26.46 -3.25
C TYR A 32 5.74 -27.45 -4.24
N ARG A 33 4.68 -28.16 -3.85
CA ARG A 33 3.96 -29.10 -4.71
C ARG A 33 3.00 -28.43 -5.67
N SER A 34 2.71 -27.14 -5.50
CA SER A 34 1.77 -26.41 -6.36
C SER A 34 2.43 -25.99 -7.66
N TRP A 35 1.86 -26.39 -8.81
CA TRP A 35 2.27 -25.92 -10.13
C TRP A 35 2.21 -24.39 -10.25
N ARG A 36 1.30 -23.74 -9.52
CA ARG A 36 1.15 -22.27 -9.49
C ARG A 36 2.41 -21.59 -8.97
N LYS A 37 3.11 -22.18 -8.01
CA LYS A 37 4.39 -21.66 -7.50
C LYS A 37 5.42 -21.55 -8.62
N TRP A 38 5.58 -22.60 -9.40
CA TRP A 38 6.53 -22.65 -10.51
C TRP A 38 6.12 -21.72 -11.66
N ALA A 39 4.82 -21.62 -11.93
CA ALA A 39 4.30 -20.65 -12.90
C ALA A 39 4.63 -19.20 -12.50
N PHE A 40 4.48 -18.83 -11.22
CA PHE A 40 4.85 -17.49 -10.74
C PHE A 40 6.35 -17.24 -10.77
N LEU A 41 7.20 -18.24 -10.51
CA LEU A 41 8.65 -18.12 -10.66
C LEU A 41 9.05 -17.88 -12.11
N ALA A 42 8.53 -18.66 -13.03
CA ALA A 42 8.76 -18.46 -14.46
C ALA A 42 8.27 -17.10 -14.95
N LYS A 43 7.09 -16.68 -14.48
CA LYS A 43 6.52 -15.36 -14.76
C LYS A 43 7.40 -14.22 -14.23
N SER A 44 7.90 -14.34 -13.00
CA SER A 44 8.83 -13.37 -12.41
C SER A 44 10.09 -13.21 -13.26
N TYR A 45 10.71 -14.32 -13.67
CA TYR A 45 11.90 -14.30 -14.53
C TYR A 45 11.64 -13.66 -15.90
N HIS A 46 10.51 -14.01 -16.51
CA HIS A 46 10.08 -13.40 -17.78
C HIS A 46 9.87 -11.89 -17.65
N TYR A 47 9.15 -11.47 -16.62
CA TYR A 47 8.91 -10.05 -16.38
C TYR A 47 10.19 -9.28 -16.06
N LYS A 48 11.13 -9.85 -15.30
CA LYS A 48 12.42 -9.20 -15.05
C LYS A 48 13.15 -8.86 -16.35
N LYS A 49 13.18 -9.79 -17.31
CA LYS A 49 13.78 -9.54 -18.62
C LYS A 49 13.02 -8.50 -19.44
N LEU A 50 11.69 -8.60 -19.43
CA LEU A 50 10.83 -7.69 -20.19
C LEU A 50 10.90 -6.26 -19.63
N GLU A 51 10.77 -6.06 -18.33
CA GLU A 51 10.85 -4.74 -17.67
C GLU A 51 12.23 -4.13 -17.85
N THR A 52 13.30 -4.90 -17.65
CA THR A 52 14.67 -4.40 -17.89
C THR A 52 14.84 -3.90 -19.32
N LYS A 53 14.27 -4.61 -20.32
CA LYS A 53 14.31 -4.19 -21.71
C LYS A 53 13.48 -2.93 -21.97
N ILE A 54 12.29 -2.83 -21.37
CA ILE A 54 11.42 -1.65 -21.47
C ILE A 54 12.12 -0.43 -20.86
N PHE A 55 12.70 -0.58 -19.68
CA PHE A 55 13.42 0.49 -19.00
C PHE A 55 14.64 0.97 -19.80
N LYS A 56 15.47 0.06 -20.29
CA LYS A 56 16.65 0.42 -21.11
C LYS A 56 16.31 1.15 -22.40
N ASN A 57 15.15 0.87 -22.98
CA ASN A 57 14.71 1.47 -24.24
C ASN A 57 13.86 2.75 -24.03
N SER A 58 13.48 3.06 -22.79
CA SER A 58 12.78 4.30 -22.49
C SER A 58 13.74 5.50 -22.54
N LYS A 59 13.21 6.69 -22.73
CA LYS A 59 13.99 7.93 -22.57
C LYS A 59 14.19 8.29 -21.10
N HIS A 60 13.18 8.01 -20.29
CA HIS A 60 13.15 8.34 -18.88
C HIS A 60 12.20 7.44 -18.14
N ILE A 61 12.42 7.27 -16.83
CA ILE A 61 11.55 6.50 -15.95
C ILE A 61 11.03 7.41 -14.83
N ILE A 62 9.73 7.52 -14.71
CA ILE A 62 9.07 8.12 -13.54
C ILE A 62 8.86 7.00 -12.53
N CYS A 63 9.29 7.20 -11.29
CA CYS A 63 9.19 6.21 -10.22
C CYS A 63 8.24 6.70 -9.13
N ALA A 64 7.20 5.92 -8.82
CA ALA A 64 6.22 6.28 -7.79
C ALA A 64 6.73 6.07 -6.35
N GLY A 65 7.88 5.42 -6.15
CA GLY A 65 8.48 5.14 -4.85
C GLY A 65 10.01 5.09 -4.89
N GLU A 66 10.63 5.37 -3.75
CA GLU A 66 12.10 5.37 -3.61
C GLU A 66 12.70 3.99 -3.90
N ASN A 67 12.05 2.92 -3.46
CA ASN A 67 12.48 1.54 -3.73
C ASN A 67 12.49 1.20 -5.23
N ILE A 68 11.58 1.77 -6.01
CA ILE A 68 11.56 1.60 -7.46
C ILE A 68 12.72 2.39 -8.06
N LEU A 69 12.87 3.65 -7.64
CA LEU A 69 13.96 4.52 -8.09
C LEU A 69 15.33 3.87 -7.87
N ASP A 70 15.60 3.36 -6.68
CA ASP A 70 16.86 2.71 -6.33
C ASP A 70 17.20 1.51 -7.24
N ARG A 71 16.20 0.81 -7.72
CA ARG A 71 16.36 -0.33 -8.62
C ARG A 71 16.60 0.05 -10.08
N VAL A 72 16.05 1.18 -10.52
CA VAL A 72 16.08 1.55 -11.94
C VAL A 72 17.07 2.66 -12.27
N LYS A 73 17.52 3.45 -11.28
CA LYS A 73 18.45 4.59 -11.47
C LYS A 73 19.74 4.24 -12.20
N ASN A 74 20.22 2.98 -12.08
CA ASN A 74 21.40 2.48 -12.79
C ASN A 74 21.08 1.87 -14.17
N ILE A 75 19.80 1.80 -14.54
CA ILE A 75 19.35 1.24 -15.82
C ILE A 75 19.11 2.36 -16.81
N GLN A 76 18.43 3.44 -16.38
CA GLN A 76 18.04 4.57 -17.20
C GLN A 76 17.87 5.83 -16.32
N SER A 77 17.96 7.01 -16.93
CA SER A 77 17.61 8.29 -16.30
C SER A 77 16.22 8.19 -15.67
N SER A 78 16.10 8.59 -14.40
CA SER A 78 14.87 8.38 -13.64
C SER A 78 14.61 9.49 -12.62
N THR A 79 13.35 9.76 -12.35
CA THR A 79 12.89 10.79 -11.41
C THR A 79 11.83 10.22 -10.47
N LEU A 80 11.94 10.58 -9.20
CA LEU A 80 10.93 10.26 -8.20
C LEU A 80 9.75 11.23 -8.29
N VAL A 81 8.60 10.71 -8.66
CA VAL A 81 7.29 11.38 -8.59
C VAL A 81 6.39 10.52 -7.74
N ARG A 82 6.20 10.90 -6.50
CA ARG A 82 5.43 10.10 -5.54
C ARG A 82 3.94 10.12 -5.89
N ASN A 83 3.26 9.00 -5.63
CA ASN A 83 1.79 9.06 -5.53
C ASN A 83 1.44 10.08 -4.45
N ALA A 84 0.53 10.97 -4.76
CA ALA A 84 0.21 12.11 -3.92
C ALA A 84 -1.30 12.36 -3.89
N VAL A 85 -1.73 13.15 -2.93
CA VAL A 85 -3.11 13.57 -2.76
C VAL A 85 -3.20 15.10 -2.81
N PHE A 86 -4.36 15.62 -3.13
CA PHE A 86 -4.70 17.02 -2.90
C PHE A 86 -5.18 17.16 -1.47
N PRO A 87 -4.35 17.65 -0.52
CA PRO A 87 -4.66 17.60 0.91
C PRO A 87 -5.94 18.34 1.29
N GLU A 88 -6.30 19.36 0.52
CA GLU A 88 -7.52 20.14 0.67
C GLU A 88 -8.80 19.33 0.47
N ASN A 89 -8.73 18.20 -0.22
CA ASN A 89 -9.86 17.32 -0.46
C ASN A 89 -10.10 16.32 0.70
N TYR A 90 -9.22 16.32 1.72
CA TYR A 90 -9.27 15.38 2.82
C TYR A 90 -9.62 16.08 4.14
N ILE A 91 -10.74 15.67 4.72
CA ILE A 91 -11.21 16.16 6.00
C ILE A 91 -10.84 15.15 7.09
N PRO A 92 -10.42 15.59 8.28
CA PRO A 92 -10.11 14.70 9.39
C PRO A 92 -11.23 13.71 9.72
N THR A 93 -10.86 12.52 10.19
CA THR A 93 -11.86 11.59 10.74
C THR A 93 -12.54 12.18 11.97
N GLN A 94 -13.84 11.92 12.12
CA GLN A 94 -14.62 12.33 13.30
C GLN A 94 -14.93 11.14 14.22
N CYS A 95 -14.40 9.97 13.91
CA CYS A 95 -14.66 8.74 14.65
C CYS A 95 -13.87 8.74 15.97
N LYS A 96 -14.55 9.08 17.07
CA LYS A 96 -13.96 9.11 18.41
C LYS A 96 -13.72 7.73 19.01
N LYS A 97 -14.63 6.78 18.72
CA LYS A 97 -14.48 5.39 19.15
C LYS A 97 -13.34 4.73 18.39
N LEU A 98 -12.55 3.89 19.07
CA LEU A 98 -11.56 3.08 18.38
C LEU A 98 -12.24 2.08 17.44
N LYS A 99 -12.11 2.32 16.15
CA LYS A 99 -12.65 1.52 15.06
C LYS A 99 -11.58 1.42 13.97
N ILE A 100 -11.25 0.20 13.58
CA ILE A 100 -10.09 -0.09 12.75
C ILE A 100 -10.52 -0.37 11.32
N ALA A 101 -9.98 0.40 10.37
CA ALA A 101 -10.12 0.16 8.94
C ALA A 101 -9.03 -0.77 8.41
N LEU A 102 -9.42 -1.70 7.56
CA LEU A 102 -8.54 -2.46 6.67
C LEU A 102 -9.00 -2.21 5.24
N VAL A 103 -8.07 -1.83 4.37
CA VAL A 103 -8.39 -1.43 3.00
C VAL A 103 -7.74 -2.38 2.01
N GLY A 104 -8.52 -2.93 1.11
CA GLY A 104 -7.99 -3.86 0.11
C GLY A 104 -8.87 -3.94 -1.12
N PRO A 105 -8.41 -4.72 -2.12
CA PRO A 105 -9.22 -5.83 -2.61
C PRO A 105 -8.79 -7.12 -1.92
N PHE A 106 -9.66 -7.69 -1.09
CA PHE A 106 -9.43 -8.93 -0.33
C PHE A 106 -9.82 -10.14 -1.18
N LEU A 107 -9.08 -10.36 -2.28
CA LEU A 107 -9.38 -11.35 -3.32
C LEU A 107 -8.58 -12.64 -3.13
N PRO A 108 -8.99 -13.76 -3.75
CA PRO A 108 -8.27 -15.03 -3.72
C PRO A 108 -6.80 -14.84 -4.14
N GLY A 109 -5.89 -15.53 -3.45
CA GLY A 109 -4.45 -15.43 -3.69
C GLY A 109 -3.78 -14.19 -3.08
N LYS A 110 -4.54 -13.24 -2.55
CA LYS A 110 -3.99 -12.08 -1.81
C LYS A 110 -4.07 -12.22 -0.29
N LEU A 111 -4.63 -13.32 0.23
CA LEU A 111 -4.76 -13.58 1.67
C LEU A 111 -3.46 -13.37 2.45
N ASN A 112 -2.38 -14.01 1.97
CA ASN A 112 -1.09 -13.91 2.61
C ASN A 112 -0.44 -12.52 2.44
N TYR A 113 -0.78 -11.81 1.37
CA TYR A 113 -0.27 -10.47 1.07
C TYR A 113 -0.73 -9.42 2.10
N TYR A 114 -1.93 -9.56 2.63
CA TYR A 114 -2.47 -8.63 3.63
C TYR A 114 -2.19 -9.05 5.07
N GLY A 115 -1.36 -10.06 5.31
CA GLY A 115 -1.07 -10.52 6.66
C GLY A 115 -2.28 -11.16 7.34
N PHE A 116 -3.03 -12.01 6.63
CA PHE A 116 -4.27 -12.62 7.09
C PHE A 116 -4.20 -13.21 8.48
N GLY A 117 -3.12 -13.97 8.80
CA GLY A 117 -2.93 -14.56 10.12
C GLY A 117 -2.76 -13.51 11.23
N MET A 118 -2.09 -12.39 10.95
CA MET A 118 -1.97 -11.27 11.89
C MET A 118 -3.32 -10.60 12.12
N ILE A 119 -4.09 -10.37 11.06
CA ILE A 119 -5.44 -9.79 11.14
C ILE A 119 -6.35 -10.70 11.97
N GLN A 120 -6.36 -12.00 11.68
CA GLN A 120 -7.18 -12.97 12.41
C GLN A 120 -6.84 -13.01 13.90
N PHE A 121 -5.57 -12.94 14.24
CA PHE A 121 -5.11 -12.85 15.63
C PHE A 121 -5.65 -11.59 16.32
N LEU A 122 -5.53 -10.43 15.67
CA LEU A 122 -5.94 -9.14 16.24
C LEU A 122 -7.45 -9.03 16.42
N VAL A 123 -8.22 -9.48 15.43
CA VAL A 123 -9.70 -9.52 15.52
C VAL A 123 -10.17 -10.37 16.71
N LYS A 124 -9.53 -11.53 16.93
CA LYS A 124 -9.86 -12.41 18.08
C LYS A 124 -9.43 -11.81 19.42
N LYS A 125 -8.28 -11.12 19.45
CA LYS A 125 -7.73 -10.53 20.67
C LYS A 125 -8.53 -9.33 21.16
N PHE A 126 -9.17 -8.58 20.25
CA PHE A 126 -9.92 -7.35 20.54
C PHE A 126 -11.40 -7.48 20.16
N PRO A 127 -12.19 -8.31 20.84
CA PRO A 127 -13.60 -8.52 20.50
C PRO A 127 -14.46 -7.27 20.69
N GLU A 128 -14.00 -6.30 21.48
CA GLU A 128 -14.65 -5.00 21.72
C GLU A 128 -14.40 -3.95 20.65
N ILE A 129 -13.41 -4.17 19.79
CA ILE A 129 -13.03 -3.23 18.71
C ILE A 129 -13.67 -3.70 17.41
N GLU A 130 -14.33 -2.79 16.70
CA GLU A 130 -14.86 -3.07 15.36
C GLU A 130 -13.75 -2.98 14.30
N PHE A 131 -13.65 -4.03 13.46
CA PHE A 131 -12.75 -4.10 12.31
C PHE A 131 -13.57 -4.03 11.02
N VAL A 132 -13.33 -2.98 10.22
CA VAL A 132 -14.05 -2.70 8.98
C VAL A 132 -13.18 -3.00 7.79
N PHE A 133 -13.56 -3.97 6.99
CA PHE A 133 -12.89 -4.36 5.75
C PHE A 133 -13.52 -3.59 4.59
N ILE A 134 -12.80 -2.61 4.06
CA ILE A 134 -13.27 -1.70 3.01
C ILE A 134 -12.73 -2.18 1.66
N GLY A 135 -13.61 -2.55 0.76
CA GLY A 135 -13.30 -2.96 -0.61
C GLY A 135 -13.83 -4.36 -0.96
N PRO A 136 -13.70 -4.75 -2.24
CA PRO A 136 -14.18 -6.03 -2.71
C PRO A 136 -13.58 -7.18 -1.90
N THR A 137 -14.42 -8.07 -1.41
CA THR A 137 -14.03 -9.18 -0.54
C THR A 137 -14.51 -10.51 -1.13
N ASP A 138 -13.58 -11.45 -1.27
CA ASP A 138 -13.89 -12.83 -1.64
C ASP A 138 -14.46 -13.60 -0.45
N LYS A 139 -15.35 -14.54 -0.76
CA LYS A 139 -16.02 -15.38 0.25
C LYS A 139 -15.01 -16.13 1.12
N THR A 140 -13.97 -16.67 0.54
CA THR A 140 -12.92 -17.41 1.29
C THR A 140 -12.22 -16.51 2.32
N PHE A 141 -12.06 -15.23 2.00
CA PHE A 141 -11.46 -14.26 2.92
C PHE A 141 -12.44 -13.92 4.04
N SER A 142 -13.70 -13.60 3.72
CA SER A 142 -14.70 -13.25 4.72
C SER A 142 -15.03 -14.41 5.64
N ASP A 143 -15.19 -15.63 5.11
CA ASP A 143 -15.51 -16.82 5.93
C ASP A 143 -14.45 -17.09 7.02
N GLY A 144 -13.17 -16.82 6.73
CA GLY A 144 -12.08 -16.95 7.70
C GLY A 144 -12.03 -15.85 8.75
N LEU A 145 -12.81 -14.79 8.61
CA LEU A 145 -12.84 -13.60 9.47
C LEU A 145 -14.28 -13.23 9.92
N GLN A 146 -15.21 -14.18 9.90
CA GLN A 146 -16.58 -13.96 10.40
C GLN A 146 -16.60 -13.98 11.95
N PHE A 147 -16.33 -12.81 12.53
CA PHE A 147 -16.46 -12.56 13.96
C PHE A 147 -17.51 -11.48 14.21
N LYS A 148 -18.08 -11.43 15.42
CA LYS A 148 -19.11 -10.42 15.77
C LYS A 148 -18.63 -8.96 15.62
N ASN A 149 -17.33 -8.74 15.65
CA ASN A 149 -16.68 -7.44 15.57
C ASN A 149 -16.06 -7.17 14.18
N THR A 150 -16.47 -7.88 13.13
CA THR A 150 -16.00 -7.66 11.76
C THR A 150 -17.14 -7.23 10.85
N THR A 151 -16.88 -6.21 10.06
CA THR A 151 -17.80 -5.67 9.04
C THR A 151 -17.12 -5.66 7.69
N PHE A 152 -17.78 -6.19 6.65
CA PHE A 152 -17.28 -6.18 5.27
C PHE A 152 -18.18 -5.26 4.44
N THR A 153 -17.62 -4.18 3.90
CA THR A 153 -18.40 -3.21 3.12
C THR A 153 -18.64 -3.65 1.68
N GLY A 154 -17.79 -4.55 1.16
CA GLY A 154 -17.73 -4.77 -0.28
C GLY A 154 -17.18 -3.54 -1.00
N GLN A 155 -17.48 -3.44 -2.29
CA GLN A 155 -17.15 -2.25 -3.08
C GLN A 155 -18.04 -1.08 -2.61
N VAL A 156 -17.42 0.08 -2.41
CA VAL A 156 -18.10 1.30 -1.94
C VAL A 156 -17.95 2.41 -2.99
N ASP A 157 -18.97 3.23 -3.15
CA ASP A 157 -18.97 4.35 -4.10
C ASP A 157 -18.08 5.50 -3.61
N ASN A 158 -18.17 5.82 -2.31
CA ASN A 158 -17.33 6.84 -1.68
C ASN A 158 -16.38 6.19 -0.67
N TYR A 159 -15.19 5.87 -1.15
CA TYR A 159 -14.16 5.21 -0.37
C TYR A 159 -13.67 6.07 0.80
N ILE A 160 -13.41 7.37 0.57
CA ILE A 160 -12.85 8.26 1.59
C ILE A 160 -13.85 8.50 2.73
N ASP A 161 -15.13 8.70 2.42
CA ASP A 161 -16.14 8.85 3.46
C ASP A 161 -16.31 7.57 4.28
N THR A 162 -16.25 6.40 3.63
CA THR A 162 -16.27 5.12 4.33
C THR A 162 -15.03 4.96 5.23
N LEU A 163 -13.84 5.29 4.74
CA LEU A 163 -12.60 5.26 5.51
C LEU A 163 -12.71 6.14 6.77
N ARG A 164 -13.25 7.35 6.65
CA ARG A 164 -13.44 8.30 7.75
C ARG A 164 -14.46 7.87 8.82
N THR A 165 -15.24 6.81 8.59
CA THR A 165 -16.05 6.20 9.66
C THR A 165 -15.21 5.40 10.66
N CYS A 166 -13.94 5.23 10.40
CA CYS A 166 -12.96 4.55 11.25
C CYS A 166 -11.96 5.57 11.82
N SER A 167 -11.23 5.17 12.87
CA SER A 167 -10.27 6.04 13.56
C SER A 167 -8.81 5.61 13.40
N VAL A 168 -8.54 4.41 12.90
CA VAL A 168 -7.19 3.85 12.71
C VAL A 168 -7.16 3.02 11.43
N LEU A 169 -6.09 3.14 10.64
CA LEU A 169 -5.80 2.23 9.54
C LEU A 169 -4.88 1.10 10.02
N LEU A 170 -5.27 -0.15 9.81
CA LEU A 170 -4.42 -1.33 10.02
C LEU A 170 -4.03 -1.95 8.68
N ALA A 171 -2.72 -2.13 8.49
CA ALA A 171 -2.19 -2.76 7.28
C ALA A 171 -0.93 -3.59 7.60
N PRO A 172 -1.08 -4.80 8.16
CA PRO A 172 0.02 -5.62 8.65
C PRO A 172 0.67 -6.42 7.51
N TYR A 173 1.48 -5.77 6.69
CA TYR A 173 2.16 -6.42 5.58
C TYR A 173 3.20 -7.44 6.07
N PRO A 174 3.20 -8.69 5.57
CA PRO A 174 4.24 -9.66 5.86
C PRO A 174 5.57 -9.29 5.19
N GLU A 175 6.69 -9.86 5.66
CA GLU A 175 8.04 -9.52 5.19
C GLU A 175 8.22 -9.65 3.68
N TYR A 176 7.60 -10.66 3.07
CA TYR A 176 7.68 -10.85 1.62
C TYR A 176 6.88 -9.82 0.81
N ALA A 177 6.07 -8.96 1.43
CA ALA A 177 5.32 -7.90 0.75
C ALA A 177 6.15 -6.62 0.50
N CYS A 178 7.48 -6.69 0.63
CA CYS A 178 8.39 -5.61 0.26
C CYS A 178 8.27 -5.27 -1.25
N TYR A 179 8.53 -4.04 -1.61
CA TYR A 179 8.59 -3.55 -3.01
C TYR A 179 7.27 -3.60 -3.83
N LEU A 180 6.13 -3.54 -3.17
CA LEU A 180 4.83 -3.61 -3.86
C LEU A 180 4.29 -2.24 -4.30
N GLY A 181 5.18 -1.27 -4.41
CA GLY A 181 4.87 0.07 -4.84
C GLY A 181 4.32 0.97 -3.73
N SER A 182 4.00 2.18 -4.10
CA SER A 182 3.50 3.20 -3.18
C SER A 182 2.14 2.81 -2.56
N LYS A 183 2.04 3.02 -1.26
CA LYS A 183 0.85 2.65 -0.48
C LYS A 183 -0.11 3.81 -0.36
N THR A 184 -0.84 4.11 -1.42
CA THR A 184 -1.79 5.24 -1.51
C THR A 184 -2.73 5.30 -0.31
N LYS A 185 -3.23 4.15 0.17
CA LYS A 185 -4.09 4.10 1.36
C LYS A 185 -3.45 4.67 2.64
N PHE A 186 -2.11 4.65 2.76
CA PHE A 186 -1.42 5.28 3.90
C PHE A 186 -1.46 6.79 3.77
N ILE A 187 -1.24 7.29 2.56
CA ILE A 187 -1.29 8.72 2.25
C ILE A 187 -2.71 9.26 2.51
N GLU A 188 -3.73 8.53 2.08
CA GLU A 188 -5.14 8.88 2.25
C GLU A 188 -5.56 8.85 3.73
N ALA A 189 -5.18 7.80 4.47
CA ALA A 189 -5.47 7.72 5.91
C ALA A 189 -4.78 8.85 6.68
N ALA A 190 -3.50 9.12 6.39
CA ALA A 190 -2.76 10.21 7.01
C ALA A 190 -3.34 11.59 6.65
N ALA A 191 -3.80 11.79 5.41
CA ALA A 191 -4.51 13.01 5.00
C ALA A 191 -5.83 13.21 5.78
N CYS A 192 -6.48 12.10 6.19
CA CYS A 192 -7.64 12.10 7.07
C CYS A 192 -7.30 12.18 8.58
N GLU A 193 -6.05 12.45 8.95
CA GLU A 193 -5.57 12.45 10.35
C GLU A 193 -5.80 11.12 11.08
N MET A 194 -5.74 10.00 10.36
CA MET A 194 -5.88 8.67 10.93
C MET A 194 -4.51 8.08 11.25
N PRO A 195 -4.23 7.67 12.49
CA PRO A 195 -3.07 6.85 12.82
C PRO A 195 -3.02 5.56 12.00
N ILE A 196 -1.80 5.10 11.74
CA ILE A 196 -1.54 3.91 10.93
C ILE A 196 -0.80 2.89 11.77
N VAL A 197 -1.33 1.66 11.83
CA VAL A 197 -0.66 0.50 12.42
C VAL A 197 -0.20 -0.42 11.28
N THR A 198 1.09 -0.69 11.22
CA THR A 198 1.65 -1.55 10.17
C THR A 198 2.91 -2.27 10.65
N THR A 199 3.50 -3.07 9.76
CA THR A 199 4.81 -3.69 9.97
C THR A 199 5.94 -2.80 9.42
N PRO A 200 7.22 -3.04 9.77
CA PRO A 200 8.35 -2.33 9.18
C PRO A 200 8.35 -2.38 7.64
N ILE A 201 7.93 -3.50 7.07
CA ILE A 201 7.78 -3.65 5.60
C ILE A 201 6.67 -2.75 5.05
N GLY A 202 5.58 -2.58 5.78
CA GLY A 202 4.52 -1.65 5.41
C GLY A 202 5.01 -0.21 5.33
N ASN A 203 5.91 0.18 6.23
CA ASN A 203 6.47 1.54 6.31
C ASN A 203 7.66 1.79 5.37
N LEU A 204 8.17 0.77 4.66
CA LEU A 204 9.42 0.85 3.90
C LEU A 204 9.46 1.97 2.86
N ASP A 205 8.37 2.16 2.09
CA ASP A 205 8.26 3.24 1.11
C ASP A 205 7.66 4.53 1.69
N PHE A 206 6.92 4.42 2.77
CA PHE A 206 6.28 5.54 3.42
C PHE A 206 7.26 6.31 4.31
N GLN A 207 8.19 5.58 4.96
CA GLN A 207 9.30 6.10 5.78
C GLN A 207 8.87 7.21 6.74
N ASN A 208 7.85 6.92 7.53
CA ASN A 208 7.28 7.90 8.46
C ASN A 208 7.45 7.44 9.91
N ASP A 209 8.00 8.32 10.76
CA ASP A 209 8.32 8.02 12.15
C ASP A 209 7.09 8.02 13.07
N TYR A 210 5.96 8.57 12.62
CA TYR A 210 4.71 8.62 13.39
C TYR A 210 3.78 7.43 13.12
N VAL A 211 4.25 6.43 12.36
CA VAL A 211 3.53 5.20 12.11
C VAL A 211 3.76 4.22 13.26
N CYS A 212 2.70 3.61 13.77
CA CYS A 212 2.76 2.59 14.81
C CYS A 212 3.26 1.27 14.21
N LEU A 213 4.48 0.86 14.57
CA LEU A 213 5.14 -0.32 14.00
C LEU A 213 5.07 -1.53 14.93
N GLY A 214 4.71 -2.68 14.35
CA GLY A 214 4.78 -3.97 15.02
C GLY A 214 5.37 -5.05 14.11
N LYS A 215 6.37 -5.80 14.59
CA LYS A 215 6.99 -6.92 13.85
C LYS A 215 6.22 -8.22 14.06
N THR A 216 5.70 -8.41 15.25
CA THR A 216 4.98 -9.61 15.69
C THR A 216 3.50 -9.30 15.92
N ASN A 217 2.69 -10.36 16.07
CA ASN A 217 1.30 -10.22 16.47
C ASN A 217 1.16 -9.47 17.81
N SER A 218 2.04 -9.74 18.77
CA SER A 218 2.05 -9.06 20.07
C SER A 218 2.41 -7.59 19.93
N ASP A 219 3.40 -7.25 19.12
CA ASP A 219 3.76 -5.85 18.90
C ASP A 219 2.61 -5.07 18.28
N LEU A 220 1.96 -5.63 17.23
CA LEU A 220 0.80 -5.01 16.61
C LEU A 220 -0.35 -4.83 17.60
N ALA A 221 -0.55 -5.81 18.47
CA ALA A 221 -1.55 -5.70 19.52
C ALA A 221 -1.23 -4.59 20.53
N ASN A 222 0.04 -4.47 20.95
CA ASN A 222 0.48 -3.39 21.83
C ASN A 222 0.28 -2.01 21.19
N GLN A 223 0.49 -1.89 19.86
CA GLN A 223 0.19 -0.65 19.15
C GLN A 223 -1.31 -0.32 19.13
N ILE A 224 -2.17 -1.33 18.99
CA ILE A 224 -3.63 -1.14 19.07
C ILE A 224 -4.03 -0.73 20.49
N ASP A 225 -3.47 -1.38 21.54
CA ASP A 225 -3.72 -0.99 22.92
C ASP A 225 -3.29 0.45 23.21
N TYR A 226 -2.12 0.88 22.70
CA TYR A 226 -1.64 2.27 22.78
C TYR A 226 -2.61 3.26 22.14
N LEU A 227 -3.23 2.88 21.03
CA LEU A 227 -4.21 3.71 20.31
C LEU A 227 -5.62 3.67 20.91
N LYS A 228 -5.86 3.01 22.06
CA LYS A 228 -7.12 3.13 22.79
C LYS A 228 -7.32 4.54 23.35
N ASP A 229 -6.25 5.24 23.67
CA ASP A 229 -6.29 6.65 24.07
C ASP A 229 -6.59 7.55 22.85
N GLU A 230 -7.68 8.31 22.92
CA GLU A 230 -8.11 9.24 21.88
C GLU A 230 -7.09 10.37 21.65
N ASN A 231 -6.50 10.90 22.72
CA ASN A 231 -5.52 11.99 22.61
C ASN A 231 -4.26 11.53 21.83
N VAL A 232 -3.85 10.27 22.04
CA VAL A 232 -2.75 9.66 21.29
C VAL A 232 -3.09 9.56 19.81
N ARG A 233 -4.32 9.13 19.48
CA ARG A 233 -4.75 9.05 18.10
C ARG A 233 -4.78 10.42 17.43
N ASP A 234 -5.31 11.42 18.11
CA ASP A 234 -5.40 12.79 17.59
C ASP A 234 -4.01 13.41 17.36
N ASP A 235 -3.08 13.22 18.29
CA ASP A 235 -1.69 13.71 18.16
C ASP A 235 -0.96 13.05 17.00
N LEU A 236 -0.98 11.73 16.92
CA LEU A 236 -0.34 10.97 15.83
C LEU A 236 -0.97 11.29 14.47
N GLY A 237 -2.29 11.38 14.39
CA GLY A 237 -3.00 11.74 13.17
C GLY A 237 -2.58 13.11 12.62
N LYS A 238 -2.50 14.13 13.48
CA LYS A 238 -2.04 15.47 13.11
C LYS A 238 -0.57 15.47 12.62
N LYS A 239 0.30 14.73 13.32
CA LYS A 239 1.71 14.59 12.93
C LYS A 239 1.84 13.91 11.55
N LEU A 240 1.10 12.84 11.32
CA LEU A 240 1.05 12.14 10.03
C LEU A 240 0.57 13.07 8.91
N LYS A 241 -0.52 13.80 9.11
CA LYS A 241 -1.03 14.76 8.12
C LYS A 241 0.01 15.82 7.77
N ASN A 242 0.70 16.38 8.76
CA ASN A 242 1.73 17.38 8.53
C ASN A 242 2.88 16.84 7.63
N GLU A 243 3.26 15.58 7.79
CA GLU A 243 4.25 14.94 6.93
C GLU A 243 3.71 14.70 5.50
N ILE A 244 2.43 14.33 5.36
CA ILE A 244 1.80 14.16 4.05
C ILE A 244 1.77 15.48 3.29
N LEU A 245 1.43 16.58 3.95
CA LEU A 245 1.46 17.92 3.33
C LEU A 245 2.83 18.28 2.75
N LYS A 246 3.91 17.82 3.37
CA LYS A 246 5.29 18.10 2.92
C LYS A 246 5.74 17.17 1.80
N LYS A 247 5.48 15.85 1.92
CA LYS A 247 6.09 14.82 1.06
C LYS A 247 5.18 14.32 -0.07
N TYR A 248 3.85 14.36 0.12
CA TYR A 248 2.88 13.69 -0.75
C TYR A 248 1.80 14.65 -1.26
N ASN A 249 2.15 15.91 -1.43
CA ASN A 249 1.25 16.95 -1.94
C ASN A 249 1.22 16.91 -3.47
N ALA A 250 0.05 16.66 -4.05
CA ALA A 250 -0.12 16.56 -5.50
C ALA A 250 0.24 17.87 -6.23
N ASN A 251 0.00 19.02 -5.61
CA ASN A 251 0.39 20.32 -6.20
C ASN A 251 1.90 20.47 -6.36
N ILE A 252 2.70 19.74 -5.56
CA ILE A 252 4.16 19.71 -5.67
C ILE A 252 4.60 18.66 -6.68
N GLU A 253 4.05 17.46 -6.60
CA GLU A 253 4.47 16.32 -7.45
C GLU A 253 4.09 16.55 -8.93
N ILE A 254 2.94 17.16 -9.22
CA ILE A 254 2.53 17.51 -10.60
C ILE A 254 3.54 18.45 -11.27
N LYS A 255 4.14 19.39 -10.55
CA LYS A 255 5.15 20.29 -11.13
C LYS A 255 6.38 19.56 -11.64
N LYS A 256 6.76 18.44 -10.98
CA LYS A 256 7.87 17.59 -11.46
C LYS A 256 7.50 16.91 -12.78
N VAL A 257 6.27 16.43 -12.89
CA VAL A 257 5.77 15.80 -14.13
C VAL A 257 5.76 16.80 -15.29
N ILE A 258 5.19 17.99 -15.06
CA ILE A 258 5.15 19.06 -16.08
C ILE A 258 6.57 19.41 -16.54
N LYS A 259 7.51 19.57 -15.61
CA LYS A 259 8.91 19.84 -15.94
C LYS A 259 9.51 18.77 -16.83
N LEU A 260 9.31 17.49 -16.46
CA LEU A 260 9.81 16.35 -17.24
C LEU A 260 9.23 16.34 -18.66
N TYR A 261 7.93 16.52 -18.81
CA TYR A 261 7.31 16.53 -20.14
C TYR A 261 7.86 17.68 -21.00
N ASN A 262 8.08 18.86 -20.42
CA ASN A 262 8.67 19.99 -21.15
C ASN A 262 10.13 19.77 -21.58
N GLU A 263 10.88 18.90 -20.85
CA GLU A 263 12.26 18.53 -21.22
C GLU A 263 12.30 17.49 -22.36
N PHE A 264 11.21 16.76 -22.60
CA PHE A 264 11.17 15.66 -23.58
C PHE A 264 10.29 15.92 -24.80
N LEU A 265 9.47 16.96 -24.78
CA LEU A 265 8.71 17.45 -25.94
C LEU A 265 9.56 18.39 -26.78
#